data_8ac434f157a052e6350018177a673a9b
#
_entry.id   8ac434f157a052e6350018177a673a9b
#
_cell.length_a   1.000
_cell.length_b   1.000
_cell.length_c   1.000
_cell.angle_alpha   90.00
_cell.angle_beta   90.00
_cell.angle_gamma   90.00
#
_symmetry.space_group_name_H-M   'P 1'
#
loop_
_entity.id
_entity.type
_entity.pdbx_description
1 polymer ?
#
loop_
_entity_poly.entity_id
_entity_poly.type
_entity_poly.pdbx_seq_one_letter_code
_entity_poly.pdbx_strand_id
1 'polypeptide(L)'
;MNKIPYKILLVDDDPNILISLEFLMRKSGYDVLIARNGSEALELLNDTVPDLTLLDIMMPDVDGYQICKHIKSSKKLKHSKVVFMSAKTKESDIQKGYNLGADLYITKPFATKELVKKISELLA
;
A
#
# COMPACT_ATOMS: atom_id res chain seq x y z
N MET A 1 -27.74 -4.87 6.20
CA MET A 1 -27.15 -4.05 5.11
C MET A 1 -25.85 -4.67 4.64
N ASN A 2 -25.75 -4.90 3.34
CA ASN A 2 -24.54 -5.49 2.77
C ASN A 2 -23.41 -4.46 2.76
N LYS A 3 -22.30 -4.85 3.36
CA LYS A 3 -21.12 -4.02 3.41
C LYS A 3 -20.22 -4.37 2.22
N ILE A 4 -19.94 -3.37 1.40
CA ILE A 4 -19.00 -3.55 0.30
C ILE A 4 -17.62 -3.65 0.89
N PRO A 5 -16.85 -4.72 0.62
CA PRO A 5 -15.50 -4.82 1.16
C PRO A 5 -14.59 -3.71 0.63
N TYR A 6 -13.70 -3.23 1.49
CA TYR A 6 -12.65 -2.33 1.04
C TYR A 6 -11.68 -3.07 0.13
N LYS A 7 -11.15 -2.35 -0.84
CA LYS A 7 -10.22 -2.87 -1.83
C LYS A 7 -8.80 -2.44 -1.48
N ILE A 8 -7.92 -3.41 -1.31
CA ILE A 8 -6.52 -3.18 -0.95
C ILE A 8 -5.64 -3.56 -2.12
N LEU A 9 -4.75 -2.67 -2.54
CA LEU A 9 -3.72 -2.97 -3.52
C LEU A 9 -2.42 -3.26 -2.77
N LEU A 10 -1.83 -4.43 -3.02
CA LEU A 10 -0.54 -4.82 -2.45
C LEU A 10 0.53 -4.68 -3.52
N VAL A 11 1.59 -3.92 -3.22
CA VAL A 11 2.68 -3.70 -4.17
C VAL A 11 4.01 -4.03 -3.49
N ASP A 12 4.65 -5.09 -3.94
CA ASP A 12 5.95 -5.53 -3.44
C ASP A 12 6.59 -6.45 -4.48
N ASP A 13 7.89 -6.40 -4.63
CA ASP A 13 8.59 -7.30 -5.55
C ASP A 13 9.01 -8.62 -4.90
N ASP A 14 8.80 -8.78 -3.60
CA ASP A 14 9.06 -10.02 -2.88
C ASP A 14 7.79 -10.89 -2.87
N PRO A 15 7.79 -12.02 -3.62
CA PRO A 15 6.59 -12.86 -3.69
C PRO A 15 6.18 -13.46 -2.35
N ASN A 16 7.10 -13.68 -1.43
CA ASN A 16 6.79 -14.24 -0.11
C ASN A 16 6.01 -13.23 0.72
N ILE A 17 6.37 -11.96 0.63
CA ILE A 17 5.64 -10.89 1.33
C ILE A 17 4.24 -10.77 0.74
N LEU A 18 4.11 -10.80 -0.59
CA LEU A 18 2.80 -10.71 -1.24
C LEU A 18 1.87 -11.85 -0.83
N ILE A 19 2.38 -13.07 -0.77
CA ILE A 19 1.59 -14.23 -0.35
C ILE A 19 1.08 -14.04 1.09
N SER A 20 1.97 -13.64 1.98
CA SER A 20 1.62 -13.43 3.40
C SER A 20 0.61 -12.32 3.58
N LEU A 21 0.80 -11.21 2.89
CA LEU A 21 -0.09 -10.06 2.99
C LEU A 21 -1.45 -10.35 2.35
N GLU A 22 -1.46 -11.06 1.23
CA GLU A 22 -2.72 -11.44 0.58
C GLU A 22 -3.57 -12.28 1.52
N PHE A 23 -2.96 -13.30 2.12
CA PHE A 23 -3.66 -14.15 3.08
C PHE A 23 -4.24 -13.33 4.24
N LEU A 24 -3.41 -12.47 4.80
CA LEU A 24 -3.78 -11.65 5.95
C LEU A 24 -4.92 -10.68 5.62
N MET A 25 -4.86 -10.02 4.48
CA MET A 25 -5.87 -9.05 4.08
C MET A 25 -7.19 -9.72 3.72
N ARG A 26 -7.15 -10.84 3.02
CA ARG A 26 -8.37 -11.60 2.69
C ARG A 26 -9.03 -12.15 3.94
N LYS A 27 -8.23 -12.64 4.89
CA LYS A 27 -8.73 -13.11 6.18
C LYS A 27 -9.42 -11.99 6.96
N SER A 28 -8.95 -10.76 6.76
CA SER A 28 -9.53 -9.58 7.42
C SER A 28 -10.79 -9.06 6.71
N GLY A 29 -11.18 -9.67 5.61
CA GLY A 29 -12.43 -9.33 4.91
C GLY A 29 -12.27 -8.34 3.76
N TYR A 30 -11.05 -8.05 3.33
CA TYR A 30 -10.79 -7.11 2.24
C TYR A 30 -10.68 -7.82 0.89
N ASP A 31 -11.07 -7.11 -0.18
CA ASP A 31 -10.73 -7.51 -1.54
C ASP A 31 -9.29 -7.11 -1.82
N VAL A 32 -8.55 -7.97 -2.51
CA VAL A 32 -7.11 -7.78 -2.71
C VAL A 32 -6.75 -7.75 -4.18
N LEU A 33 -5.97 -6.75 -4.57
CA LEU A 33 -5.29 -6.67 -5.86
C LEU A 33 -3.78 -6.76 -5.60
N ILE A 34 -3.05 -7.36 -6.50
CA ILE A 34 -1.62 -7.58 -6.34
C ILE A 34 -0.86 -7.02 -7.52
N ALA A 35 0.19 -6.25 -7.24
CA ALA A 35 1.18 -5.81 -8.21
C ALA A 35 2.56 -6.25 -7.74
N ARG A 36 3.34 -6.86 -8.62
CA ARG A 36 4.66 -7.41 -8.29
C ARG A 36 5.78 -6.42 -8.54
N ASN A 37 5.45 -5.28 -9.10
CA ASN A 37 6.40 -4.22 -9.37
C ASN A 37 5.65 -2.91 -9.61
N GLY A 38 6.38 -1.83 -9.76
CA GLY A 38 5.78 -0.51 -9.92
C GLY A 38 4.99 -0.35 -11.21
N SER A 39 5.44 -0.95 -12.30
CA SER A 39 4.74 -0.88 -13.59
C SER A 39 3.37 -1.53 -13.51
N GLU A 40 3.28 -2.73 -12.89
CA GLU A 40 1.99 -3.40 -12.68
C GLU A 40 1.06 -2.56 -11.80
N ALA A 41 1.62 -1.93 -10.78
CA ALA A 41 0.83 -1.07 -9.90
C ALA A 41 0.20 0.09 -10.67
N LEU A 42 0.99 0.75 -11.51
CA LEU A 42 0.50 1.88 -12.31
C LEU A 42 -0.58 1.44 -13.30
N GLU A 43 -0.44 0.26 -13.91
CA GLU A 43 -1.46 -0.29 -14.79
C GLU A 43 -2.78 -0.53 -14.04
N LEU A 44 -2.71 -1.16 -12.87
CA LEU A 44 -3.90 -1.42 -12.06
C LEU A 44 -4.58 -0.12 -11.64
N LEU A 45 -3.79 0.91 -11.32
CA LEU A 45 -4.31 2.21 -10.89
C LEU A 45 -4.98 2.98 -12.02
N ASN A 46 -4.73 2.63 -13.28
CA ASN A 46 -5.45 3.22 -14.41
C ASN A 46 -6.92 2.78 -14.42
N ASP A 47 -7.18 1.54 -14.04
CA ASP A 47 -8.51 0.93 -14.16
C ASP A 47 -9.25 0.80 -12.84
N THR A 48 -8.54 0.93 -11.72
CA THR A 48 -9.09 0.64 -10.39
C THR A 48 -8.68 1.70 -9.40
N VAL A 49 -9.61 2.04 -8.49
CA VAL A 49 -9.33 2.94 -7.37
C VAL A 49 -9.35 2.10 -6.09
N PRO A 50 -8.20 1.68 -5.57
CA PRO A 50 -8.19 0.98 -4.29
C PRO A 50 -8.50 1.94 -3.16
N ASP A 51 -9.05 1.42 -2.08
CA ASP A 51 -9.29 2.22 -0.88
C ASP A 51 -7.97 2.47 -0.15
N LEU A 52 -7.04 1.52 -0.25
CA LEU A 52 -5.73 1.62 0.38
C LEU A 52 -4.70 0.84 -0.44
N THR A 53 -3.49 1.38 -0.53
CA THR A 53 -2.36 0.71 -1.17
C THR A 53 -1.27 0.48 -0.14
N LEU A 54 -0.89 -0.80 0.03
CA LEU A 54 0.30 -1.19 0.81
C LEU A 54 1.46 -1.25 -0.18
N LEU A 55 2.49 -0.46 0.07
CA LEU A 55 3.45 -0.13 -0.97
C LEU A 55 4.89 -0.24 -0.47
N ASP A 56 5.65 -1.14 -1.08
CA ASP A 56 7.10 -1.19 -0.85
C ASP A 56 7.77 -0.03 -1.59
N ILE A 57 8.89 0.43 -1.08
CA ILE A 57 9.62 1.54 -1.68
C ILE A 57 10.62 1.04 -2.71
N MET A 58 11.41 0.04 -2.36
CA MET A 58 12.54 -0.41 -3.20
C MET A 58 12.11 -1.45 -4.21
N MET A 59 11.83 -1.00 -5.42
CA MET A 59 11.50 -1.87 -6.55
C MET A 59 12.33 -1.47 -7.75
N PRO A 60 12.68 -2.41 -8.66
CA PRO A 60 13.69 -2.15 -9.69
C PRO A 60 13.26 -1.19 -10.80
N ASP A 61 11.97 -1.05 -11.11
CA ASP A 61 11.49 -0.24 -12.23
C ASP A 61 10.98 1.13 -11.80
N VAL A 62 9.91 1.16 -10.99
CA VAL A 62 9.31 2.38 -10.46
C VAL A 62 9.26 2.23 -8.95
N ASP A 63 9.88 3.13 -8.22
CA ASP A 63 9.90 3.00 -6.76
C ASP A 63 8.59 3.43 -6.12
N GLY A 64 8.44 3.07 -4.83
CA GLY A 64 7.21 3.36 -4.10
C GLY A 64 6.92 4.84 -3.93
N TYR A 65 7.94 5.66 -3.82
CA TYR A 65 7.75 7.12 -3.70
C TYR A 65 7.07 7.68 -4.94
N GLN A 66 7.48 7.21 -6.13
CA GLN A 66 6.89 7.65 -7.40
C GLN A 66 5.42 7.23 -7.49
N ILE A 67 5.10 6.04 -7.03
CA ILE A 67 3.71 5.56 -7.03
C ILE A 67 2.85 6.36 -6.06
N CYS A 68 3.36 6.65 -4.87
CA CYS A 68 2.67 7.50 -3.90
C CYS A 68 2.38 8.89 -4.50
N LYS A 69 3.37 9.49 -5.12
CA LYS A 69 3.21 10.78 -5.77
C LYS A 69 2.14 10.72 -6.86
N HIS A 70 2.14 9.66 -7.66
CA HIS A 70 1.14 9.45 -8.70
C HIS A 70 -0.27 9.40 -8.11
N ILE A 71 -0.46 8.61 -7.05
CA ILE A 71 -1.74 8.47 -6.39
C ILE A 71 -2.21 9.82 -5.84
N LYS A 72 -1.36 10.49 -5.09
CA LYS A 72 -1.75 11.73 -4.38
C LYS A 72 -1.93 12.92 -5.30
N SER A 73 -1.36 12.90 -6.51
CA SER A 73 -1.54 13.97 -7.48
C SER A 73 -2.68 13.71 -8.47
N SER A 74 -3.31 12.56 -8.41
CA SER A 74 -4.42 12.19 -9.31
C SER A 74 -5.75 12.57 -8.68
N LYS A 75 -6.61 13.28 -9.42
CA LYS A 75 -7.96 13.61 -8.94
C LYS A 75 -8.77 12.36 -8.61
N LYS A 76 -8.58 11.32 -9.39
CA LYS A 76 -9.27 10.03 -9.24
C LYS A 76 -8.79 9.26 -8.02
N LEU A 77 -7.48 9.32 -7.72
CA LEU A 77 -6.82 8.43 -6.75
C LEU A 77 -6.48 9.10 -5.43
N LYS A 78 -6.48 10.42 -5.35
CA LYS A 78 -5.90 11.15 -4.20
C LYS A 78 -6.51 10.83 -2.84
N HIS A 79 -7.72 10.32 -2.80
CA HIS A 79 -8.39 9.96 -1.53
C HIS A 79 -8.06 8.53 -1.08
N SER A 80 -7.39 7.75 -1.93
CA SER A 80 -6.91 6.42 -1.58
C SER A 80 -5.81 6.56 -0.53
N LYS A 81 -5.85 5.72 0.50
CA LYS A 81 -4.81 5.74 1.54
C LYS A 81 -3.55 5.08 1.02
N VAL A 82 -2.39 5.61 1.40
CA VAL A 82 -1.10 5.04 1.04
C VAL A 82 -0.33 4.68 2.31
N VAL A 83 0.04 3.42 2.43
CA VAL A 83 0.83 2.91 3.54
C VAL A 83 2.13 2.35 2.97
N PHE A 84 3.25 2.96 3.31
CA PHE A 84 4.54 2.39 2.96
C PHE A 84 4.92 1.26 3.91
N MET A 85 5.50 0.21 3.35
CA MET A 85 6.16 -0.84 4.12
C MET A 85 7.57 -0.97 3.58
N SER A 86 8.58 -0.74 4.41
CA SER A 86 9.94 -0.72 3.91
C SER A 86 10.96 -1.13 4.95
N ALA A 87 12.07 -1.69 4.47
CA ALA A 87 13.26 -1.92 5.29
C ALA A 87 14.05 -0.63 5.54
N LYS A 88 13.70 0.46 4.85
CA LYS A 88 14.33 1.76 5.09
C LYS A 88 13.83 2.34 6.40
N THR A 89 14.75 2.53 7.35
CA THR A 89 14.41 2.98 8.71
C THR A 89 14.96 4.36 9.06
N LYS A 90 15.68 5.00 8.14
CA LYS A 90 16.22 6.34 8.39
C LYS A 90 15.09 7.36 8.49
N GLU A 91 15.24 8.29 9.42
CA GLU A 91 14.29 9.38 9.61
C GLU A 91 14.01 10.13 8.30
N SER A 92 15.05 10.36 7.50
CA SER A 92 14.91 11.06 6.22
C SER A 92 14.06 10.29 5.21
N ASP A 93 14.13 8.96 5.20
CA ASP A 93 13.32 8.13 4.33
C ASP A 93 11.85 8.18 4.73
N ILE A 94 11.60 8.09 6.03
CA ILE A 94 10.25 8.13 6.60
C ILE A 94 9.62 9.51 6.34
N GLN A 95 10.37 10.56 6.59
CA GLN A 95 9.90 11.94 6.37
C GLN A 95 9.57 12.19 4.89
N LYS A 96 10.40 11.65 3.99
CA LYS A 96 10.14 11.75 2.54
C LYS A 96 8.80 11.11 2.18
N GLY A 97 8.51 9.95 2.75
CA GLY A 97 7.22 9.28 2.53
C GLY A 97 6.05 10.15 2.95
N TYR A 98 6.10 10.68 4.15
CA TYR A 98 5.03 11.54 4.66
C TYR A 98 4.91 12.85 3.86
N ASN A 99 6.04 13.42 3.43
CA ASN A 99 6.02 14.64 2.62
C ASN A 99 5.36 14.44 1.26
N LEU A 100 5.37 13.21 0.74
CA LEU A 100 4.69 12.87 -0.51
C LEU A 100 3.20 12.59 -0.32
N GLY A 101 2.73 12.60 0.91
CA GLY A 101 1.31 12.43 1.23
C GLY A 101 0.94 11.05 1.76
N ALA A 102 1.91 10.21 2.11
CA ALA A 102 1.60 8.92 2.71
C ALA A 102 0.82 9.09 4.01
N ASP A 103 -0.11 8.17 4.22
CA ASP A 103 -0.94 8.17 5.42
C ASP A 103 -0.28 7.43 6.58
N LEU A 104 0.64 6.51 6.26
CA LEU A 104 1.36 5.73 7.26
C LEU A 104 2.64 5.18 6.66
N TYR A 105 3.66 5.00 7.52
CA TYR A 105 4.92 4.36 7.15
C TYR A 105 5.23 3.28 8.18
N ILE A 106 5.34 2.05 7.72
CA ILE A 106 5.61 0.89 8.57
C ILE A 106 6.96 0.31 8.18
N THR A 107 7.83 0.13 9.17
CA THR A 107 9.15 -0.47 8.92
C THR A 107 9.07 -1.99 8.97
N LYS A 108 9.82 -2.66 8.08
CA LYS A 108 9.95 -4.12 8.10
C LYS A 108 11.07 -4.53 9.07
N PRO A 109 10.93 -5.63 9.80
CA PRO A 109 9.76 -6.51 9.90
C PRO A 109 8.64 -5.87 10.74
N PHE A 110 7.41 -6.23 10.44
CA PHE A 110 6.23 -5.67 11.13
C PHE A 110 5.45 -6.77 11.84
N ALA A 111 4.71 -6.39 12.89
CA ALA A 111 3.81 -7.29 13.58
C ALA A 111 2.48 -7.33 12.83
N THR A 112 2.00 -8.53 12.49
CA THR A 112 0.80 -8.71 11.67
C THR A 112 -0.45 -8.13 12.34
N LYS A 113 -0.62 -8.32 13.64
CA LYS A 113 -1.77 -7.78 14.36
C LYS A 113 -1.79 -6.26 14.35
N GLU A 114 -0.62 -5.65 14.51
CA GLU A 114 -0.51 -4.20 14.48
C GLU A 114 -0.81 -3.64 13.10
N LEU A 115 -0.33 -4.31 12.05
CA LEU A 115 -0.60 -3.92 10.67
C LEU A 115 -2.09 -3.92 10.39
N VAL A 116 -2.78 -5.01 10.72
CA VAL A 116 -4.23 -5.14 10.52
C VAL A 116 -4.98 -4.04 11.26
N LYS A 117 -4.60 -3.79 12.52
CA LYS A 117 -5.22 -2.74 13.33
C LYS A 117 -5.08 -1.37 12.69
N LYS A 118 -3.87 -1.02 12.26
CA LYS A 118 -3.61 0.30 11.67
C LYS A 118 -4.34 0.48 10.34
N ILE A 119 -4.41 -0.55 9.50
CA ILE A 119 -5.17 -0.51 8.26
C ILE A 119 -6.65 -0.29 8.55
N SER A 120 -7.19 -1.04 9.49
CA SER A 120 -8.58 -0.90 9.90
C SER A 120 -8.89 0.53 10.37
N GLU A 121 -7.98 1.12 11.14
CA GLU A 121 -8.14 2.49 11.63
C GLU A 121 -8.14 3.51 10.48
N LEU A 122 -7.27 3.32 9.48
CA LEU A 122 -7.21 4.22 8.32
C LEU A 122 -8.46 4.13 7.45
N LEU A 123 -9.08 2.96 7.39
CA LEU A 123 -10.28 2.73 6.56
C LEU A 123 -11.59 3.02 7.29
N ALA A 124 -11.52 3.21 8.58
CA ALA A 124 -12.72 3.46 9.39
C ALA A 124 -13.38 4.81 9.10
#